data_ef895c4b5481c04901478cf982359060
#
_entry.id   ef895c4b5481c04901478cf982359060
#
_cell.length_a   1.000
_cell.length_b   1.000
_cell.length_c   1.000
_cell.angle_alpha   90.00
_cell.angle_beta   90.00
_cell.angle_gamma   90.00
#
_symmetry.space_group_name_H-M   'P 1'
#
loop_
_entity.id
_entity.type
_entity.pdbx_description
1 polymer ?
#
loop_
_entity_poly.entity_id
_entity_poly.type
_entity_poly.pdbx_seq_one_letter_code
_entity_poly.pdbx_strand_id
1 'polypeptide(L)'
;AASDVYKRQVSDGIMEADKPEGYYTPPLINVIKFACNACDEKKVHVTDGCQGCLAHPCMEVCPKKAISLDRVTGKSIIDQDACIKCGRCATVCSYNAIIVQERPCAKACGMKAITSDENGKATIDYDKCVSCGMCLVNCPFGAISDKSQIYQVIKAIQSGEKVYAAVAPAFVGQFGPKVTPEKLRAAMKELGFAAVSYTHLRAHETG
;
A
#
# COMPACT_ATOMS: atom_id res chain seq x y z
N ALA A 1 21.48 0.39 16.75
CA ALA A 1 20.23 0.43 15.98
C ALA A 1 19.72 -0.95 15.53
N ALA A 2 20.61 -1.94 15.28
CA ALA A 2 20.20 -3.31 14.94
C ALA A 2 19.62 -4.11 16.14
N SER A 3 19.93 -3.72 17.37
CA SER A 3 19.51 -4.42 18.59
C SER A 3 18.03 -4.20 18.98
N ASP A 4 17.41 -3.11 18.53
CA ASP A 4 16.01 -2.80 18.89
C ASP A 4 14.98 -3.57 18.05
N VAL A 5 15.44 -4.08 16.92
CA VAL A 5 14.62 -4.82 16.00
C VAL A 5 14.24 -6.21 16.53
N TYR A 6 15.14 -6.83 17.30
CA TYR A 6 14.89 -8.14 17.93
C TYR A 6 14.21 -8.07 19.29
N LYS A 7 14.00 -6.87 19.84
CA LYS A 7 13.38 -6.70 21.16
C LYS A 7 11.85 -6.67 21.11
N ARG A 8 11.25 -6.42 19.94
CA ARG A 8 9.80 -6.53 19.76
C ARG A 8 9.45 -7.99 19.46
N GLN A 9 8.92 -8.65 20.45
CA GLN A 9 8.37 -9.99 20.30
C GLN A 9 7.00 -9.91 19.60
N VAL A 10 6.58 -11.03 18.97
CA VAL A 10 5.24 -11.15 18.37
C VAL A 10 4.14 -10.89 19.41
N SER A 11 4.47 -11.11 20.69
CA SER A 11 3.59 -10.85 21.84
C SER A 11 3.54 -9.39 22.31
N ASP A 12 4.43 -8.52 21.76
CA ASP A 12 4.39 -7.09 22.14
C ASP A 12 3.08 -6.47 21.66
N GLY A 13 2.33 -5.89 22.57
CA GLY A 13 1.00 -5.34 22.31
C GLY A 13 -0.16 -6.26 22.69
N ILE A 14 0.05 -7.55 22.94
CA ILE A 14 -1.03 -8.45 23.42
C ILE A 14 -1.50 -8.00 24.81
N MET A 15 -0.57 -7.58 25.68
CA MET A 15 -0.88 -7.07 27.01
C MET A 15 -1.61 -5.72 27.00
N GLU A 16 -1.51 -4.99 25.88
CA GLU A 16 -2.21 -3.72 25.67
C GLU A 16 -3.50 -3.88 24.86
N ALA A 17 -3.72 -5.05 24.30
CA ALA A 17 -4.92 -5.36 23.52
C ALA A 17 -6.23 -5.33 24.35
N ASP A 18 -6.11 -5.46 25.68
CA ASP A 18 -7.26 -5.40 26.60
C ASP A 18 -7.64 -3.95 26.99
N LYS A 19 -6.86 -2.93 26.61
CA LYS A 19 -7.17 -1.53 26.89
C LYS A 19 -8.19 -1.00 25.88
N PRO A 20 -9.34 -0.44 26.33
CA PRO A 20 -10.37 0.09 25.42
C PRO A 20 -9.84 1.18 24.48
N GLU A 21 -8.88 1.97 24.93
CA GLU A 21 -8.25 3.04 24.15
C GLU A 21 -7.41 2.48 22.98
N GLY A 22 -7.00 1.21 23.04
CA GLY A 22 -6.27 0.52 21.96
C GLY A 22 -7.17 -0.05 20.86
N TYR A 23 -8.50 -0.05 21.04
CA TYR A 23 -9.44 -0.70 20.11
C TYR A 23 -9.54 0.02 18.77
N TYR A 24 -9.34 1.30 18.73
CA TYR A 24 -9.37 2.07 17.49
C TYR A 24 -8.23 3.07 17.40
N THR A 25 -7.13 2.66 16.76
CA THR A 25 -6.04 3.56 16.42
C THR A 25 -5.94 3.62 14.90
N PRO A 26 -6.50 4.64 14.25
CA PRO A 26 -6.26 4.84 12.83
C PRO A 26 -4.77 5.19 12.61
N PRO A 27 -4.26 4.94 11.44
CA PRO A 27 -4.91 4.31 10.30
C PRO A 27 -4.89 2.78 10.40
N LEU A 28 -5.79 2.15 9.65
CA LEU A 28 -5.92 0.69 9.62
C LEU A 28 -4.83 -0.01 8.79
N ILE A 29 -3.95 0.74 8.13
CA ILE A 29 -2.89 0.23 7.26
C ILE A 29 -1.53 0.52 7.89
N ASN A 30 -0.65 -0.48 7.87
CA ASN A 30 0.69 -0.39 8.43
C ASN A 30 1.76 -0.94 7.47
N VAL A 31 2.99 -0.44 7.60
CA VAL A 31 4.15 -0.95 6.86
C VAL A 31 4.99 -1.85 7.75
N ILE A 32 5.16 -3.08 7.35
CA ILE A 32 6.08 -4.04 7.97
C ILE A 32 7.48 -3.71 7.46
N LYS A 33 8.24 -2.95 8.22
CA LYS A 33 9.56 -2.43 7.82
C LYS A 33 10.56 -3.52 7.40
N PHE A 34 10.47 -4.71 7.97
CA PHE A 34 11.32 -5.84 7.61
C PHE A 34 11.07 -6.38 6.22
N ALA A 35 9.80 -6.50 5.84
CA ALA A 35 9.39 -6.99 4.55
C ALA A 35 9.53 -5.93 3.45
N CYS A 36 9.71 -4.66 3.82
CA CYS A 36 9.83 -3.57 2.86
C CYS A 36 11.16 -3.60 2.12
N ASN A 37 11.10 -3.76 0.79
CA ASN A 37 12.27 -3.86 -0.09
C ASN A 37 12.94 -2.50 -0.40
N ALA A 38 12.58 -1.42 0.27
CA ALA A 38 13.13 -0.08 0.01
C ALA A 38 13.14 0.30 -1.48
N CYS A 39 12.03 0.05 -2.18
CA CYS A 39 11.90 0.37 -3.60
C CYS A 39 12.19 1.85 -3.85
N ASP A 40 12.89 2.16 -4.95
CA ASP A 40 13.13 3.54 -5.36
C ASP A 40 11.80 4.30 -5.53
N GLU A 41 11.71 5.54 -5.05
CA GLU A 41 10.50 6.35 -5.19
C GLU A 41 10.19 6.61 -6.66
N LYS A 42 11.20 7.07 -7.39
CA LYS A 42 11.14 7.22 -8.83
C LYS A 42 12.56 7.12 -9.38
N LYS A 43 12.75 6.26 -10.37
CA LYS A 43 14.03 6.04 -11.04
C LYS A 43 13.81 5.94 -12.53
N VAL A 44 14.70 6.56 -13.28
CA VAL A 44 14.76 6.41 -14.74
C VAL A 44 16.06 5.72 -15.06
N HIS A 45 16.01 4.56 -15.67
CA HIS A 45 17.21 3.79 -16.00
C HIS A 45 17.15 3.19 -17.41
N VAL A 46 18.32 2.94 -17.96
CA VAL A 46 18.48 2.28 -19.25
C VAL A 46 18.58 0.77 -19.00
N THR A 47 17.84 -0.01 -19.76
CA THR A 47 17.90 -1.48 -19.72
C THR A 47 18.89 -2.01 -20.75
N ASP A 48 19.15 -3.31 -20.69
CA ASP A 48 19.99 -3.99 -21.65
C ASP A 48 19.46 -3.94 -23.08
N GLY A 49 18.19 -3.61 -23.27
CA GLY A 49 17.58 -3.38 -24.58
C GLY A 49 18.10 -2.16 -25.35
N CYS A 50 18.97 -1.35 -24.75
CA CYS A 50 19.57 -0.19 -25.42
C CYS A 50 20.46 -0.62 -26.57
N GLN A 51 20.18 -0.09 -27.77
CA GLN A 51 20.90 -0.43 -29.00
C GLN A 51 22.05 0.54 -29.34
N GLY A 52 22.33 1.53 -28.49
CA GLY A 52 23.36 2.53 -28.75
C GLY A 52 23.14 3.29 -30.07
N CYS A 53 21.88 3.69 -30.34
CA CYS A 53 21.49 4.29 -31.62
C CYS A 53 22.30 5.56 -31.92
N LEU A 54 22.73 5.75 -33.17
CA LEU A 54 23.63 6.85 -33.57
C LEU A 54 23.05 8.24 -33.37
N ALA A 55 21.72 8.40 -33.49
CA ALA A 55 21.04 9.68 -33.34
C ALA A 55 20.86 10.14 -31.88
N HIS A 56 21.03 9.24 -30.91
CA HIS A 56 20.91 9.49 -29.47
C HIS A 56 19.75 10.37 -29.03
N PRO A 57 18.49 10.12 -29.47
CA PRO A 57 17.36 11.02 -29.18
C PRO A 57 17.11 11.20 -27.68
N CYS A 58 17.46 10.22 -26.86
CA CYS A 58 17.36 10.30 -25.41
C CYS A 58 18.31 11.35 -24.81
N MET A 59 19.49 11.55 -25.38
CA MET A 59 20.45 12.58 -24.96
C MET A 59 19.97 13.97 -25.35
N GLU A 60 19.50 14.13 -26.59
CA GLU A 60 19.02 15.40 -27.14
C GLU A 60 17.82 15.95 -26.39
N VAL A 61 16.87 15.08 -25.99
CA VAL A 61 15.66 15.49 -25.27
C VAL A 61 15.91 15.78 -23.78
N CYS A 62 17.08 15.43 -23.25
CA CYS A 62 17.37 15.56 -21.84
C CYS A 62 17.66 17.02 -21.43
N PRO A 63 16.79 17.71 -20.66
CA PRO A 63 16.97 19.11 -20.33
C PRO A 63 18.16 19.35 -19.37
N LYS A 64 18.58 18.30 -18.63
CA LYS A 64 19.71 18.35 -17.69
C LYS A 64 21.00 17.73 -18.26
N LYS A 65 20.97 17.23 -19.51
CA LYS A 65 22.10 16.54 -20.13
C LYS A 65 22.66 15.40 -19.23
N ALA A 66 21.76 14.76 -18.47
CA ALA A 66 22.12 13.70 -17.54
C ALA A 66 22.35 12.33 -18.23
N ILE A 67 22.37 12.26 -19.55
CA ILE A 67 22.55 11.03 -20.31
C ILE A 67 23.87 11.11 -21.05
N SER A 68 24.71 10.12 -20.86
CA SER A 68 25.98 9.96 -21.55
C SER A 68 26.05 8.56 -22.21
N LEU A 69 27.06 8.36 -23.04
CA LEU A 69 27.35 7.07 -23.63
C LEU A 69 28.45 6.36 -22.86
N ASP A 70 28.24 5.11 -22.58
CA ASP A 70 29.32 4.23 -22.15
C ASP A 70 30.23 3.95 -23.37
N ARG A 71 31.50 4.30 -23.23
CA ARG A 71 32.47 4.14 -24.32
C ARG A 71 32.82 2.68 -24.62
N VAL A 72 32.57 1.78 -23.68
CA VAL A 72 32.88 0.36 -23.82
C VAL A 72 31.73 -0.39 -24.50
N THR A 73 30.51 -0.15 -24.02
CA THR A 73 29.32 -0.87 -24.51
C THR A 73 28.56 -0.12 -25.59
N GLY A 74 28.82 1.17 -25.79
CA GLY A 74 28.07 2.05 -26.69
C GLY A 74 26.66 2.34 -26.23
N LYS A 75 26.24 1.86 -25.06
CA LYS A 75 24.89 2.07 -24.50
C LYS A 75 24.79 3.40 -23.76
N SER A 76 23.58 3.93 -23.72
CA SER A 76 23.31 5.13 -22.93
C SER A 76 23.32 4.82 -21.44
N ILE A 77 23.87 5.74 -20.63
CA ILE A 77 23.87 5.70 -19.16
C ILE A 77 23.21 6.97 -18.65
N ILE A 78 22.41 6.85 -17.61
CA ILE A 78 21.75 8.00 -16.95
C ILE A 78 22.43 8.26 -15.61
N ASP A 79 23.00 9.44 -15.46
CA ASP A 79 23.48 9.95 -14.18
C ASP A 79 22.26 10.26 -13.28
N GLN A 80 22.12 9.47 -12.21
CA GLN A 80 20.97 9.56 -11.30
C GLN A 80 20.97 10.83 -10.47
N ASP A 81 22.14 11.42 -10.21
CA ASP A 81 22.29 12.65 -9.39
C ASP A 81 21.90 13.89 -10.20
N ALA A 82 22.27 13.92 -11.49
CA ALA A 82 21.88 14.98 -12.41
C ALA A 82 20.45 14.84 -12.95
N CYS A 83 19.88 13.61 -12.88
CA CYS A 83 18.58 13.29 -13.47
C CYS A 83 17.41 13.81 -12.64
N ILE A 84 16.58 14.69 -13.20
CA ILE A 84 15.33 15.17 -12.58
C ILE A 84 14.14 14.19 -12.70
N LYS A 85 14.37 12.99 -13.20
CA LYS A 85 13.39 11.91 -13.31
C LYS A 85 12.12 12.28 -14.10
N CYS A 86 12.23 13.19 -15.08
CA CYS A 86 11.09 13.68 -15.88
C CYS A 86 10.52 12.66 -16.88
N GLY A 87 11.28 11.63 -17.23
CA GLY A 87 10.84 10.55 -18.13
C GLY A 87 10.84 10.88 -19.63
N ARG A 88 11.21 12.10 -20.08
CA ARG A 88 11.20 12.48 -21.49
C ARG A 88 12.06 11.56 -22.36
N CYS A 89 13.18 11.07 -21.85
CA CYS A 89 14.05 10.14 -22.58
C CYS A 89 13.37 8.79 -22.88
N ALA A 90 12.47 8.38 -22.01
CA ALA A 90 11.71 7.14 -22.23
C ALA A 90 10.70 7.29 -23.38
N THR A 91 10.09 8.47 -23.55
CA THR A 91 9.07 8.69 -24.59
C THR A 91 9.65 8.75 -26.01
N VAL A 92 10.94 9.09 -26.15
CA VAL A 92 11.62 9.19 -27.47
C VAL A 92 12.43 7.94 -27.82
N CYS A 93 12.53 6.98 -26.91
CA CYS A 93 13.28 5.77 -27.15
C CYS A 93 12.47 4.78 -28.01
N SER A 94 12.82 4.62 -29.29
CA SER A 94 12.14 3.71 -30.21
C SER A 94 12.23 2.24 -29.81
N TYR A 95 13.22 1.89 -28.98
CA TYR A 95 13.41 0.51 -28.47
C TYR A 95 12.78 0.27 -27.10
N ASN A 96 12.11 1.28 -26.52
CA ASN A 96 11.58 1.21 -25.14
C ASN A 96 12.63 0.75 -24.11
N ALA A 97 13.89 1.04 -24.37
CA ALA A 97 15.00 0.61 -23.53
C ALA A 97 15.19 1.48 -22.28
N ILE A 98 14.45 2.58 -22.15
CA ILE A 98 14.49 3.45 -20.98
C ILE A 98 13.18 3.29 -20.21
N ILE A 99 13.30 2.89 -18.94
CA ILE A 99 12.16 2.59 -18.07
C ILE A 99 12.08 3.65 -16.97
N VAL A 100 10.87 4.14 -16.74
CA VAL A 100 10.53 4.97 -15.58
C VAL A 100 9.91 4.04 -14.54
N GLN A 101 10.67 3.74 -13.50
CA GLN A 101 10.23 2.90 -12.40
C GLN A 101 9.79 3.76 -11.23
N GLU A 102 8.64 3.46 -10.65
CA GLU A 102 8.10 4.13 -9.48
C GLU A 102 7.74 3.09 -8.43
N ARG A 103 7.88 3.46 -7.15
CA ARG A 103 7.49 2.60 -6.03
C ARG A 103 6.02 2.20 -6.16
N PRO A 104 5.67 0.90 -6.23
CA PRO A 104 4.30 0.48 -6.54
C PRO A 104 3.27 0.97 -5.51
N CYS A 105 3.58 0.89 -4.22
CA CYS A 105 2.68 1.34 -3.17
C CYS A 105 2.45 2.86 -3.18
N ALA A 106 3.49 3.66 -3.48
CA ALA A 106 3.38 5.11 -3.58
C ALA A 106 2.62 5.53 -4.86
N LYS A 107 2.90 4.84 -5.97
CA LYS A 107 2.19 5.06 -7.25
C LYS A 107 0.69 4.78 -7.13
N ALA A 108 0.32 3.73 -6.38
CA ALA A 108 -1.07 3.36 -6.16
C ALA A 108 -1.80 4.26 -5.13
N CYS A 109 -1.05 5.09 -4.39
CA CYS A 109 -1.63 5.94 -3.35
C CYS A 109 -2.19 7.24 -3.93
N GLY A 110 -3.51 7.33 -4.13
CA GLY A 110 -4.19 8.53 -4.61
C GLY A 110 -4.01 9.76 -3.71
N MET A 111 -3.79 9.53 -2.40
CA MET A 111 -3.59 10.59 -1.41
C MET A 111 -2.12 11.03 -1.28
N LYS A 112 -1.19 10.39 -2.01
CA LYS A 112 0.27 10.63 -1.90
C LYS A 112 0.79 10.58 -0.46
N ALA A 113 0.22 9.68 0.35
CA ALA A 113 0.54 9.53 1.76
C ALA A 113 1.77 8.64 2.01
N ILE A 114 2.42 8.11 0.97
CA ILE A 114 3.56 7.21 1.12
C ILE A 114 4.85 7.92 0.70
N THR A 115 5.78 7.99 1.63
CA THR A 115 7.12 8.55 1.47
C THR A 115 8.19 7.53 1.82
N SER A 116 9.46 7.90 1.74
CA SER A 116 10.59 7.11 2.22
C SER A 116 11.06 7.59 3.58
N ASP A 117 11.50 6.66 4.41
CA ASP A 117 12.29 6.97 5.61
C ASP A 117 13.79 7.08 5.28
N GLU A 118 14.61 7.30 6.31
CA GLU A 118 16.07 7.42 6.21
C GLU A 118 16.75 6.19 5.57
N ASN A 119 16.13 5.02 5.69
CA ASN A 119 16.60 3.76 5.11
C ASN A 119 15.99 3.47 3.72
N GLY A 120 15.29 4.44 3.13
CA GLY A 120 14.60 4.27 1.86
C GLY A 120 13.34 3.38 1.94
N LYS A 121 12.90 2.97 3.13
CA LYS A 121 11.71 2.13 3.30
C LYS A 121 10.45 2.98 3.31
N ALA A 122 9.34 2.39 2.87
CA ALA A 122 8.07 3.08 2.84
C ALA A 122 7.61 3.51 4.25
N THR A 123 7.11 4.73 4.33
CA THR A 123 6.47 5.30 5.52
C THR A 123 5.14 5.91 5.10
N ILE A 124 4.13 5.74 5.93
CA ILE A 124 2.79 6.28 5.69
C ILE A 124 2.63 7.55 6.52
N ASP A 125 2.29 8.64 5.84
CA ASP A 125 1.80 9.87 6.47
C ASP A 125 0.34 9.64 6.88
N TYR A 126 0.12 9.47 8.16
CA TYR A 126 -1.15 9.07 8.71
C TYR A 126 -2.21 10.17 8.70
N ASP A 127 -1.79 11.42 8.62
CA ASP A 127 -2.71 12.56 8.50
C ASP A 127 -3.35 12.61 7.10
N LYS A 128 -2.66 12.07 6.10
CA LYS A 128 -3.15 11.98 4.72
C LYS A 128 -3.79 10.63 4.39
N CYS A 129 -3.52 9.58 5.16
CA CYS A 129 -3.95 8.23 4.86
C CYS A 129 -5.44 8.04 5.15
N VAL A 130 -6.21 7.67 4.13
CA VAL A 130 -7.64 7.35 4.23
C VAL A 130 -7.92 5.85 4.37
N SER A 131 -6.91 5.04 4.66
CA SER A 131 -7.02 3.58 4.88
C SER A 131 -7.71 2.79 3.75
N CYS A 132 -7.60 3.24 2.49
CA CYS A 132 -8.27 2.62 1.34
C CYS A 132 -7.67 1.26 0.91
N GLY A 133 -6.50 0.86 1.40
CA GLY A 133 -5.86 -0.44 1.11
C GLY A 133 -5.16 -0.56 -0.25
N MET A 134 -5.19 0.45 -1.13
CA MET A 134 -4.57 0.35 -2.46
C MET A 134 -3.08 0.06 -2.43
N CYS A 135 -2.37 0.58 -1.45
CA CYS A 135 -0.94 0.30 -1.25
C CYS A 135 -0.67 -1.16 -0.85
N LEU A 136 -1.57 -1.79 -0.10
CA LEU A 136 -1.49 -3.19 0.30
C LEU A 136 -1.59 -4.09 -0.93
N VAL A 137 -2.60 -3.88 -1.76
CA VAL A 137 -2.83 -4.70 -2.98
C VAL A 137 -1.67 -4.57 -3.97
N ASN A 138 -1.05 -3.38 -4.04
CA ASN A 138 0.02 -3.11 -5.00
C ASN A 138 1.44 -3.38 -4.46
N CYS A 139 1.60 -3.86 -3.23
CA CYS A 139 2.90 -4.21 -2.69
C CYS A 139 3.30 -5.64 -3.06
N PRO A 140 4.26 -5.87 -4.00
CA PRO A 140 4.64 -7.23 -4.41
C PRO A 140 5.39 -7.99 -3.32
N PHE A 141 5.86 -7.30 -2.27
CA PHE A 141 6.61 -7.90 -1.16
C PHE A 141 5.74 -8.23 0.05
N GLY A 142 4.43 -7.98 0.01
CA GLY A 142 3.56 -8.16 1.16
C GLY A 142 3.95 -7.31 2.38
N ALA A 143 4.70 -6.21 2.14
CA ALA A 143 5.23 -5.38 3.22
C ALA A 143 4.21 -4.40 3.81
N ILE A 144 3.02 -4.35 3.26
CA ILE A 144 1.92 -3.51 3.76
C ILE A 144 0.78 -4.43 4.14
N SER A 145 0.29 -4.28 5.35
CA SER A 145 -0.83 -5.06 5.88
C SER A 145 -1.85 -4.16 6.55
N ASP A 146 -3.05 -4.66 6.67
CA ASP A 146 -4.08 -4.08 7.52
C ASP A 146 -3.81 -4.39 9.00
N LYS A 147 -4.31 -3.54 9.86
CA LYS A 147 -4.37 -3.78 11.30
C LYS A 147 -5.70 -4.47 11.61
N SER A 148 -5.69 -5.80 11.65
CA SER A 148 -6.88 -6.56 12.04
C SER A 148 -7.23 -6.31 13.50
N GLN A 149 -8.51 -6.06 13.76
CA GLN A 149 -9.05 -5.85 15.11
C GLN A 149 -9.92 -7.02 15.59
N ILE A 150 -9.78 -8.18 14.93
CA ILE A 150 -10.61 -9.35 15.22
C ILE A 150 -10.48 -9.82 16.68
N TYR A 151 -9.26 -9.73 17.24
CA TYR A 151 -9.00 -10.12 18.63
C TYR A 151 -9.77 -9.24 19.61
N GLN A 152 -9.76 -7.92 19.42
CA GLN A 152 -10.46 -6.96 20.26
C GLN A 152 -11.98 -7.19 20.20
N VAL A 153 -12.52 -7.46 19.01
CA VAL A 153 -13.94 -7.77 18.82
C VAL A 153 -14.33 -9.05 19.58
N ILE A 154 -13.52 -10.11 19.46
CA ILE A 154 -13.76 -11.37 20.18
C ILE A 154 -13.73 -11.13 21.70
N LYS A 155 -12.75 -10.38 22.20
CA LYS A 155 -12.64 -10.05 23.63
C LYS A 155 -13.84 -9.25 24.14
N ALA A 156 -14.26 -8.23 23.39
CA ALA A 156 -15.44 -7.43 23.74
C ALA A 156 -16.71 -8.28 23.81
N ILE A 157 -16.91 -9.21 22.87
CA ILE A 157 -18.03 -10.15 22.91
C ILE A 157 -17.94 -11.07 24.12
N GLN A 158 -16.75 -11.62 24.42
CA GLN A 158 -16.53 -12.53 25.54
C GLN A 158 -16.69 -11.84 26.91
N SER A 159 -16.35 -10.56 27.01
CA SER A 159 -16.54 -9.76 28.25
C SER A 159 -18.00 -9.36 28.48
N GLY A 160 -18.92 -9.69 27.56
CA GLY A 160 -20.33 -9.38 27.66
C GLY A 160 -20.71 -7.97 27.24
N GLU A 161 -19.81 -7.26 26.56
CA GLU A 161 -20.10 -5.96 25.98
C GLU A 161 -21.09 -6.05 24.80
N LYS A 162 -21.90 -5.03 24.61
CA LYS A 162 -22.85 -4.96 23.49
C LYS A 162 -22.10 -4.50 22.23
N VAL A 163 -21.60 -5.45 21.44
CA VAL A 163 -20.92 -5.16 20.17
C VAL A 163 -21.94 -5.08 19.04
N TYR A 164 -21.88 -4.02 18.25
CA TYR A 164 -22.75 -3.78 17.11
C TYR A 164 -21.96 -3.89 15.81
N ALA A 165 -22.50 -4.60 14.81
CA ALA A 165 -21.87 -4.70 13.49
C ALA A 165 -22.55 -3.74 12.51
N ALA A 166 -21.75 -2.88 11.86
CA ALA A 166 -22.15 -2.09 10.71
C ALA A 166 -21.52 -2.70 9.44
N VAL A 167 -22.34 -3.31 8.59
CA VAL A 167 -21.87 -4.05 7.41
C VAL A 167 -22.09 -3.22 6.16
N ALA A 168 -21.03 -3.04 5.35
CA ALA A 168 -21.14 -2.38 4.06
C ALA A 168 -21.84 -3.28 3.03
N PRO A 169 -22.67 -2.75 2.13
CA PRO A 169 -23.36 -3.54 1.09
C PRO A 169 -22.43 -4.31 0.15
N ALA A 170 -21.16 -3.89 0.06
CA ALA A 170 -20.13 -4.55 -0.75
C ALA A 170 -19.86 -6.02 -0.37
N PHE A 171 -20.44 -6.54 0.74
CA PHE A 171 -20.33 -7.96 1.06
C PHE A 171 -21.14 -8.85 0.11
N VAL A 172 -22.14 -8.31 -0.59
CA VAL A 172 -23.01 -9.07 -1.49
C VAL A 172 -22.16 -9.75 -2.57
N GLY A 173 -22.30 -11.06 -2.66
CA GLY A 173 -21.54 -11.89 -3.60
C GLY A 173 -20.17 -12.40 -3.07
N GLN A 174 -19.62 -11.83 -1.99
CA GLN A 174 -18.32 -12.29 -1.44
C GLN A 174 -18.38 -13.69 -0.84
N PHE A 175 -19.50 -14.06 -0.25
CA PHE A 175 -19.72 -15.39 0.36
C PHE A 175 -20.53 -16.34 -0.54
N GLY A 176 -20.63 -15.99 -1.82
CA GLY A 176 -21.38 -16.77 -2.81
C GLY A 176 -22.87 -16.39 -2.88
N PRO A 177 -23.58 -16.85 -3.94
CA PRO A 177 -24.93 -16.37 -4.28
C PRO A 177 -26.02 -16.83 -3.29
N LYS A 178 -25.71 -17.80 -2.41
CA LYS A 178 -26.67 -18.33 -1.43
C LYS A 178 -26.68 -17.55 -0.09
N VAL A 179 -25.77 -16.59 0.08
CA VAL A 179 -25.66 -15.79 1.32
C VAL A 179 -26.43 -14.49 1.12
N THR A 180 -27.62 -14.43 1.71
CA THR A 180 -28.46 -13.23 1.73
C THR A 180 -28.13 -12.33 2.93
N PRO A 181 -28.52 -11.05 2.93
CA PRO A 181 -28.36 -10.16 4.08
C PRO A 181 -28.95 -10.71 5.39
N GLU A 182 -30.09 -11.41 5.30
CA GLU A 182 -30.75 -12.02 6.46
C GLU A 182 -29.89 -13.15 7.05
N LYS A 183 -29.32 -14.01 6.19
CA LYS A 183 -28.41 -15.07 6.64
C LYS A 183 -27.15 -14.50 7.29
N LEU A 184 -26.57 -13.44 6.72
CA LEU A 184 -25.42 -12.79 7.35
C LEU A 184 -25.79 -12.20 8.70
N ARG A 185 -26.97 -11.55 8.79
CA ARG A 185 -27.47 -11.00 10.06
C ARG A 185 -27.66 -12.08 11.11
N ALA A 186 -28.20 -13.23 10.74
CA ALA A 186 -28.38 -14.38 11.64
C ALA A 186 -27.01 -14.92 12.12
N ALA A 187 -26.07 -15.12 11.21
CA ALA A 187 -24.74 -15.60 11.54
C ALA A 187 -23.98 -14.63 12.48
N MET A 188 -24.06 -13.31 12.22
CA MET A 188 -23.46 -12.33 13.13
C MET A 188 -24.05 -12.33 14.53
N LYS A 189 -25.37 -12.56 14.65
CA LYS A 189 -26.02 -12.71 15.97
C LYS A 189 -25.55 -13.97 16.68
N GLU A 190 -25.36 -15.09 15.98
CA GLU A 190 -24.80 -16.31 16.54
C GLU A 190 -23.36 -16.14 17.01
N LEU A 191 -22.58 -15.28 16.34
CA LEU A 191 -21.23 -14.92 16.75
C LEU A 191 -21.19 -14.01 18.00
N GLY A 192 -22.34 -13.51 18.48
CA GLY A 192 -22.45 -12.71 19.69
C GLY A 192 -22.62 -11.21 19.50
N PHE A 193 -22.81 -10.73 18.25
CA PHE A 193 -23.13 -9.33 18.02
C PHE A 193 -24.56 -9.00 18.53
N ALA A 194 -24.70 -7.91 19.26
CA ALA A 194 -25.98 -7.46 19.81
C ALA A 194 -26.98 -7.04 18.73
N ALA A 195 -26.50 -6.36 17.69
CA ALA A 195 -27.29 -6.03 16.50
C ALA A 195 -26.41 -5.83 15.26
N VAL A 196 -27.03 -5.96 14.09
CA VAL A 196 -26.37 -5.82 12.78
C VAL A 196 -27.14 -4.79 11.96
N SER A 197 -26.45 -3.77 11.50
CA SER A 197 -26.97 -2.72 10.62
C SER A 197 -26.23 -2.71 9.29
N TYR A 198 -26.89 -2.28 8.22
CA TYR A 198 -26.29 -2.10 6.90
C TYR A 198 -26.19 -0.61 6.59
N THR A 199 -24.99 -0.13 6.20
CA THR A 199 -24.68 1.30 6.15
C THR A 199 -25.46 2.11 5.08
N HIS A 200 -26.03 1.47 4.06
CA HIS A 200 -26.73 2.17 2.96
C HIS A 200 -28.13 1.64 2.62
N LEU A 201 -28.63 0.61 3.33
CA LEU A 201 -29.98 0.07 3.05
C LEU A 201 -31.11 0.86 3.74
N ARG A 202 -30.77 1.78 4.65
CA ARG A 202 -31.78 2.57 5.39
C ARG A 202 -32.42 3.70 4.60
N ALA A 203 -31.87 4.10 3.46
CA ALA A 203 -32.42 5.20 2.66
C ALA A 203 -33.69 4.82 1.89
N HIS A 204 -34.03 3.53 1.79
CA HIS A 204 -35.19 3.04 1.02
C HIS A 204 -36.24 2.29 1.87
N GLU A 205 -36.04 2.12 3.17
CA GLU A 205 -37.01 1.44 4.05
C GLU A 205 -37.96 2.38 4.83
N THR A 206 -37.93 3.68 4.53
CA THR A 206 -38.91 4.64 5.04
C THR A 206 -39.83 5.10 3.91
N GLY A 207 -40.60 4.18 3.43
CA GLY A 207 -41.75 4.43 2.56
C GLY A 207 -42.94 3.65 3.07
#